data_65f3e3a71d42c96423941014563aec90
#
_entry.id   65f3e3a71d42c96423941014563aec90
#
_cell.length_a   1.000
_cell.length_b   1.000
_cell.length_c   1.000
_cell.angle_alpha   90.00
_cell.angle_beta   90.00
_cell.angle_gamma   90.00
#
_symmetry.space_group_name_H-M   'P 1'
#
loop_
_entity.id
_entity.type
_entity.pdbx_description
1 polymer ?
#
loop_
_entity_poly.entity_id
_entity_poly.type
_entity_poly.pdbx_seq_one_letter_code
_entity_poly.pdbx_strand_id
1 'polypeptide(L)'
;EEVRPIIEKLMNRDIYVSANLDKVKSALEDMIPICVFGNYSAGKSTFINALIGCEILPSGGDPVTAKVYQIANADQPDQAVITFEYLNKCIKLYFESDVYRVEAEDSSSDLIQEINEKVSECDKNDMYGKINVALELINNYERKDKDVIVISDVINIKVPFSKNGILGQSRNNFVIFDTPGSNSASNLNHTKVLENALASFSNGIPVWVSQYESIDSQDNAALCDKILQIQALDERFTMIIMNKADCSNLPKNGFDDSKVKEIKEYVAVEKMYSSGIYFVSSIMGLGAKNDGCFQDEFYEDTFSTNKAKYDNPENKFYKTLYKYNIMPDSVRNRIFEMSEECPNKIFANSGLYGVETAMETFASKYAAYNKCQMVYLFLNSVIGDTSKRIDEKTKFLEENKKKRMSELEAAKKDLLDMLVRESQFTVNNLVDNTKTSINEFVNNTLHYDYSLETMETLTSEYRAENASQNNLDIHEHNFEE
;
A
#
# COMPACT_ATOMS: atom_id res chain seq x y z
N GLU A 1 5.42 6.45 -17.32
CA GLU A 1 6.38 7.57 -17.47
C GLU A 1 6.00 8.51 -18.61
N GLU A 2 5.51 8.01 -19.75
CA GLU A 2 5.23 8.80 -20.96
C GLU A 2 3.97 9.64 -20.88
N VAL A 3 3.00 9.23 -20.07
CA VAL A 3 1.77 10.00 -19.80
C VAL A 3 2.03 11.12 -18.76
N ARG A 4 3.10 11.02 -17.96
CA ARG A 4 3.44 12.01 -16.94
C ARG A 4 3.58 13.43 -17.50
N PRO A 5 4.32 13.69 -18.59
CA PRO A 5 4.43 15.04 -19.16
C PRO A 5 3.10 15.62 -19.62
N ILE A 6 2.19 14.77 -20.14
CA ILE A 6 0.86 15.19 -20.57
C ILE A 6 0.03 15.60 -19.37
N ILE A 7 0.05 14.81 -18.31
CA ILE A 7 -0.67 15.11 -17.07
C ILE A 7 -0.12 16.38 -16.41
N GLU A 8 1.20 16.54 -16.36
CA GLU A 8 1.83 17.73 -15.79
C GLU A 8 1.49 19.00 -16.62
N LYS A 9 1.46 18.91 -17.94
CA LYS A 9 0.99 20.01 -18.81
C LYS A 9 -0.48 20.35 -18.58
N LEU A 10 -1.34 19.34 -18.44
CA LEU A 10 -2.75 19.54 -18.13
C LEU A 10 -2.95 20.17 -16.76
N MET A 11 -2.15 19.80 -15.77
CA MET A 11 -2.17 20.36 -14.42
C MET A 11 -1.74 21.82 -14.38
N ASN A 12 -0.68 22.17 -15.09
CA ASN A 12 -0.11 23.52 -15.11
C ASN A 12 -1.01 24.56 -15.82
N ARG A 13 -2.02 24.10 -16.57
CA ARG A 13 -2.91 25.00 -17.33
C ARG A 13 -4.24 25.29 -16.66
N ASP A 14 -4.45 24.86 -15.40
CA ASP A 14 -5.72 25.03 -14.65
C ASP A 14 -6.97 24.63 -15.47
N ILE A 15 -6.81 23.73 -16.45
CA ILE A 15 -7.87 23.38 -17.40
C ILE A 15 -9.01 22.65 -16.69
N TYR A 16 -8.72 22.09 -15.50
CA TYR A 16 -9.74 21.45 -14.68
C TYR A 16 -9.26 21.21 -13.26
N VAL A 17 -10.19 21.05 -12.38
CA VAL A 17 -9.96 20.54 -11.02
C VAL A 17 -10.83 19.31 -10.88
N SER A 18 -10.24 18.12 -10.88
CA SER A 18 -10.99 16.91 -10.61
C SER A 18 -10.51 16.27 -9.30
N ALA A 19 -11.46 15.71 -8.56
CA ALA A 19 -11.18 14.96 -7.33
C ALA A 19 -10.26 13.74 -7.54
N ASN A 20 -9.98 13.39 -8.80
CA ASN A 20 -9.16 12.23 -9.16
C ASN A 20 -7.67 12.58 -9.39
N LEU A 21 -7.29 13.86 -9.28
CA LEU A 21 -5.92 14.27 -9.55
C LEU A 21 -4.91 13.64 -8.59
N ASP A 22 -5.23 13.58 -7.30
CA ASP A 22 -4.35 12.99 -6.30
C ASP A 22 -4.20 11.47 -6.49
N LYS A 23 -5.25 10.80 -6.96
CA LYS A 23 -5.19 9.39 -7.34
C LYS A 23 -4.25 9.15 -8.52
N VAL A 24 -4.24 10.07 -9.49
CA VAL A 24 -3.34 9.98 -10.64
C VAL A 24 -1.91 10.29 -10.24
N LYS A 25 -1.69 11.28 -9.39
CA LYS A 25 -0.35 11.57 -8.84
C LYS A 25 0.22 10.33 -8.14
N SER A 26 -0.56 9.70 -7.26
CA SER A 26 -0.13 8.47 -6.58
C SER A 26 0.08 7.29 -7.55
N ALA A 27 -0.69 7.22 -8.64
CA ALA A 27 -0.49 6.21 -9.68
C ALA A 27 0.79 6.43 -10.50
N LEU A 28 1.28 7.67 -10.59
CA LEU A 28 2.54 8.01 -11.27
C LEU A 28 3.78 7.77 -10.39
N GLU A 29 3.60 7.63 -9.09
CA GLU A 29 4.68 7.26 -8.19
C GLU A 29 5.05 5.79 -8.38
N ASP A 30 6.35 5.50 -8.36
CA ASP A 30 6.84 4.13 -8.46
C ASP A 30 6.83 3.46 -7.09
N MET A 31 5.62 3.35 -6.50
CA MET A 31 5.41 2.63 -5.24
C MET A 31 4.16 1.77 -5.30
N ILE A 32 4.15 0.73 -4.49
CA ILE A 32 3.02 -0.17 -4.27
C ILE A 32 2.63 -0.08 -2.81
N PRO A 33 1.59 0.69 -2.49
CA PRO A 33 1.14 0.87 -1.12
C PRO A 33 0.49 -0.41 -0.57
N ILE A 34 0.86 -0.79 0.65
CA ILE A 34 0.19 -1.82 1.46
C ILE A 34 -0.47 -1.09 2.62
N CYS A 35 -1.79 -0.92 2.56
CA CYS A 35 -2.55 -0.20 3.58
C CYS A 35 -3.09 -1.19 4.62
N VAL A 36 -2.47 -1.24 5.80
CA VAL A 36 -2.85 -2.15 6.88
C VAL A 36 -3.84 -1.47 7.81
N PHE A 37 -5.00 -2.09 7.99
CA PHE A 37 -6.04 -1.62 8.90
C PHE A 37 -6.67 -2.79 9.65
N GLY A 38 -7.39 -2.51 10.70
CA GLY A 38 -8.03 -3.54 11.53
C GLY A 38 -8.35 -3.02 12.92
N ASN A 39 -9.05 -3.84 13.69
CA ASN A 39 -9.41 -3.50 15.06
C ASN A 39 -8.18 -3.38 15.97
N TYR A 40 -8.40 -2.70 17.09
CA TYR A 40 -7.44 -2.69 18.18
C TYR A 40 -7.11 -4.13 18.60
N SER A 41 -5.89 -4.38 19.01
CA SER A 41 -5.39 -5.72 19.42
C SER A 41 -5.44 -6.81 18.35
N ALA A 42 -5.82 -6.54 17.09
CA ALA A 42 -5.74 -7.52 16.02
C ALA A 42 -4.29 -7.93 15.68
N GLY A 43 -3.29 -7.23 16.24
CA GLY A 43 -1.88 -7.47 16.00
C GLY A 43 -1.38 -6.86 14.70
N LYS A 44 -1.89 -5.66 14.32
CA LYS A 44 -1.45 -4.94 13.12
C LYS A 44 0.04 -4.63 13.15
N SER A 45 0.54 -4.00 14.21
CA SER A 45 1.96 -3.64 14.34
C SER A 45 2.85 -4.89 14.31
N THR A 46 2.45 -5.98 14.99
CA THR A 46 3.16 -7.26 14.93
C THR A 46 3.15 -7.86 13.52
N PHE A 47 2.03 -7.72 12.79
CA PHE A 47 1.92 -8.17 11.40
C PHE A 47 2.83 -7.34 10.48
N ILE A 48 2.85 -6.02 10.66
CA ILE A 48 3.73 -5.12 9.90
C ILE A 48 5.20 -5.43 10.19
N ASN A 49 5.58 -5.59 11.47
CA ASN A 49 6.92 -6.03 11.86
C ASN A 49 7.29 -7.37 11.20
N ALA A 50 6.33 -8.30 11.10
CA ALA A 50 6.53 -9.57 10.40
C ALA A 50 6.70 -9.40 8.88
N LEU A 51 5.98 -8.49 8.22
CA LEU A 51 6.18 -8.16 6.81
C LEU A 51 7.56 -7.55 6.56
N ILE A 52 8.02 -6.65 7.43
CA ILE A 52 9.34 -6.03 7.35
C ILE A 52 10.42 -7.07 7.69
N GLY A 53 10.15 -7.95 8.66
CA GLY A 53 11.07 -8.95 9.20
C GLY A 53 11.99 -8.42 10.28
N CYS A 54 11.63 -7.31 10.91
CA CYS A 54 12.28 -6.74 12.08
C CYS A 54 11.27 -6.02 12.97
N GLU A 55 11.56 -5.95 14.27
CA GLU A 55 10.68 -5.37 15.27
C GLU A 55 11.01 -3.89 15.47
N ILE A 56 10.33 -3.03 14.69
CA ILE A 56 10.50 -1.58 14.77
C ILE A 56 9.28 -0.87 15.35
N LEU A 57 8.07 -1.35 15.04
CA LEU A 57 6.85 -0.76 15.59
C LEU A 57 6.64 -1.26 17.02
N PRO A 58 6.40 -0.35 17.97
CA PRO A 58 6.10 -0.75 19.34
C PRO A 58 4.79 -1.56 19.36
N SER A 59 4.83 -2.66 20.08
CA SER A 59 3.69 -3.55 20.30
C SER A 59 3.31 -3.48 21.78
N GLY A 60 2.14 -2.97 22.09
CA GLY A 60 1.67 -2.82 23.46
C GLY A 60 0.17 -2.95 23.59
N GLY A 61 -0.29 -3.18 24.84
CA GLY A 61 -1.70 -3.30 25.20
C GLY A 61 -2.47 -1.97 25.21
N ASP A 62 -1.80 -0.83 25.08
CA ASP A 62 -2.44 0.48 24.99
C ASP A 62 -2.53 0.96 23.53
N PRO A 63 -3.54 1.79 23.15
CA PRO A 63 -3.64 2.35 21.81
C PRO A 63 -2.42 3.23 21.53
N VAL A 64 -1.41 2.63 20.91
CA VAL A 64 -0.08 3.22 20.72
C VAL A 64 -0.06 4.14 19.50
N THR A 65 -0.91 3.89 18.49
CA THR A 65 -0.78 4.57 17.20
C THR A 65 -1.86 5.64 17.03
N ALA A 66 -1.49 6.89 17.27
CA ALA A 66 -2.28 8.06 16.87
C ALA A 66 -1.87 8.61 15.49
N LYS A 67 -0.76 8.13 14.95
CA LYS A 67 -0.08 8.56 13.73
C LYS A 67 -0.17 7.52 12.62
N VAL A 68 0.02 7.96 11.38
CA VAL A 68 0.20 7.06 10.23
C VAL A 68 1.69 6.84 10.02
N TYR A 69 2.13 5.59 10.11
CA TYR A 69 3.50 5.24 9.73
C TYR A 69 3.54 4.85 8.26
N GLN A 70 4.40 5.51 7.51
CA GLN A 70 4.72 5.16 6.13
C GLN A 70 6.11 4.50 6.12
N ILE A 71 6.14 3.19 5.89
CA ILE A 71 7.34 2.37 6.03
C ILE A 71 7.76 1.86 4.67
N ALA A 72 8.96 2.22 4.23
CA ALA A 72 9.56 1.81 2.97
C ALA A 72 10.86 1.05 3.21
N ASN A 73 11.23 0.19 2.25
CA ASN A 73 12.53 -0.45 2.28
C ASN A 73 13.64 0.59 2.11
N ALA A 74 14.70 0.49 2.90
CA ALA A 74 15.85 1.38 2.80
C ALA A 74 16.69 1.07 1.56
N ASP A 75 17.32 2.12 1.02
CA ASP A 75 18.22 2.00 -0.14
C ASP A 75 19.54 1.29 0.25
N GLN A 76 19.93 1.41 1.51
CA GLN A 76 21.15 0.84 2.08
C GLN A 76 20.78 -0.24 3.12
N PRO A 77 21.44 -1.41 3.13
CA PRO A 77 21.09 -2.51 4.03
C PRO A 77 21.41 -2.24 5.49
N ASP A 78 22.30 -1.29 5.78
CA ASP A 78 22.80 -1.01 7.12
C ASP A 78 22.36 0.37 7.65
N GLN A 79 21.40 1.01 6.96
CA GLN A 79 20.93 2.35 7.31
C GLN A 79 19.41 2.40 7.39
N ALA A 80 18.91 3.03 8.44
CA ALA A 80 17.52 3.40 8.57
C ALA A 80 17.36 4.91 8.82
N VAL A 81 16.22 5.46 8.41
CA VAL A 81 15.92 6.88 8.56
C VAL A 81 14.47 7.05 8.98
N ILE A 82 14.24 7.81 10.06
CA ILE A 82 12.91 8.28 10.45
C ILE A 82 12.83 9.77 10.10
N THR A 83 11.78 10.18 9.39
CA THR A 83 11.53 11.57 9.01
C THR A 83 10.14 11.99 9.47
N PHE A 84 10.04 13.08 10.20
CA PHE A 84 8.78 13.66 10.67
C PHE A 84 8.91 15.18 10.82
N GLU A 85 7.78 15.86 10.94
CA GLU A 85 7.77 17.29 11.26
C GLU A 85 7.47 17.48 12.75
N TYR A 86 8.25 18.34 13.38
CA TYR A 86 8.07 18.80 14.76
C TYR A 86 8.03 20.33 14.77
N LEU A 87 6.95 20.93 15.23
CA LEU A 87 6.73 22.38 15.19
C LEU A 87 6.95 22.98 13.78
N ASN A 88 6.46 22.32 12.74
CA ASN A 88 6.63 22.66 11.31
C ASN A 88 8.09 22.67 10.82
N LYS A 89 9.00 22.01 11.55
CA LYS A 89 10.38 21.80 11.13
C LYS A 89 10.61 20.33 10.84
N CYS A 90 11.26 20.04 9.71
CA CYS A 90 11.59 18.67 9.32
C CYS A 90 12.73 18.14 10.20
N ILE A 91 12.53 16.98 10.81
CA ILE A 91 13.52 16.23 11.59
C ILE A 91 13.80 14.92 10.90
N LYS A 92 15.08 14.56 10.81
CA LYS A 92 15.53 13.26 10.33
C LYS A 92 16.45 12.63 11.37
N LEU A 93 16.11 11.41 11.73
CA LEU A 93 16.89 10.55 12.61
C LEU A 93 17.52 9.45 11.76
N TYR A 94 18.83 9.39 11.73
CA TYR A 94 19.59 8.38 10.99
C TYR A 94 20.13 7.35 11.96
N PHE A 95 19.90 6.06 11.63
CA PHE A 95 20.36 4.91 12.40
C PHE A 95 21.24 4.06 11.50
N GLU A 96 22.44 3.82 11.92
CA GLU A 96 23.40 2.87 11.33
C GLU A 96 23.80 1.87 12.42
N SER A 97 24.53 0.82 12.08
CA SER A 97 24.84 -0.26 13.05
C SER A 97 25.45 0.27 14.36
N ASP A 98 26.35 1.26 14.29
CA ASP A 98 27.09 1.81 15.45
C ASP A 98 26.91 3.33 15.60
N VAL A 99 26.26 3.98 14.64
CA VAL A 99 26.11 5.44 14.60
C VAL A 99 24.64 5.83 14.63
N TYR A 100 24.34 6.79 15.50
CA TYR A 100 23.06 7.50 15.52
C TYR A 100 23.34 8.99 15.34
N ARG A 101 22.59 9.65 14.49
CA ARG A 101 22.69 11.10 14.27
C ARG A 101 21.32 11.72 13.99
N VAL A 102 21.20 12.99 14.42
CA VAL A 102 20.00 13.81 14.19
C VAL A 102 20.34 14.93 13.23
N GLU A 103 19.50 15.13 12.23
CA GLU A 103 19.50 16.31 11.37
C GLU A 103 18.24 17.11 11.68
N ALA A 104 18.40 18.23 12.39
CA ALA A 104 17.32 19.12 12.78
C ALA A 104 17.83 20.57 12.79
N GLU A 105 16.94 21.51 12.42
CA GLU A 105 17.27 22.96 12.51
C GLU A 105 17.47 23.43 13.95
N ASP A 106 16.83 22.76 14.93
CA ASP A 106 16.94 23.03 16.35
C ASP A 106 17.09 21.72 17.12
N SER A 107 18.32 21.36 17.42
CA SER A 107 18.66 20.14 18.17
C SER A 107 18.45 20.26 19.69
N SER A 108 18.02 21.44 20.18
CA SER A 108 17.83 21.71 21.61
C SER A 108 16.40 21.44 22.11
N SER A 109 15.48 20.91 21.27
CA SER A 109 14.14 20.60 21.70
C SER A 109 14.11 19.45 22.72
N ASP A 110 13.22 19.54 23.71
CA ASP A 110 13.07 18.53 24.76
C ASP A 110 12.87 17.13 24.19
N LEU A 111 12.06 16.98 23.10
CA LEU A 111 11.85 15.70 22.43
C LEU A 111 13.14 15.11 21.87
N ILE A 112 13.97 15.93 21.19
CA ILE A 112 15.21 15.43 20.60
C ILE A 112 16.22 15.05 21.69
N GLN A 113 16.26 15.81 22.78
CA GLN A 113 17.10 15.47 23.92
C GLN A 113 16.67 14.15 24.56
N GLU A 114 15.36 13.94 24.80
CA GLU A 114 14.82 12.69 25.36
C GLU A 114 15.12 11.50 24.43
N ILE A 115 14.96 11.66 23.10
CA ILE A 115 15.31 10.63 22.12
C ILE A 115 16.81 10.32 22.17
N ASN A 116 17.68 11.34 22.18
CA ASN A 116 19.13 11.16 22.23
C ASN A 116 19.56 10.40 23.48
N GLU A 117 19.02 10.76 24.66
CA GLU A 117 19.30 10.09 25.92
C GLU A 117 18.90 8.60 25.84
N LYS A 118 17.66 8.32 25.46
CA LYS A 118 17.15 6.95 25.44
C LYS A 118 17.78 6.07 24.38
N VAL A 119 18.02 6.59 23.18
CA VAL A 119 18.74 5.86 22.13
C VAL A 119 20.19 5.56 22.54
N SER A 120 20.84 6.44 23.33
CA SER A 120 22.18 6.18 23.82
C SER A 120 22.27 5.07 24.88
N GLU A 121 21.16 4.76 25.55
CA GLU A 121 21.05 3.64 26.51
C GLU A 121 20.94 2.27 25.82
N CYS A 122 20.51 2.25 24.53
CA CYS A 122 20.37 1.01 23.75
C CYS A 122 21.74 0.41 23.40
N ASP A 123 21.76 -0.90 23.11
CA ASP A 123 22.97 -1.55 22.59
C ASP A 123 23.45 -0.85 21.31
N LYS A 124 24.75 -0.65 21.21
CA LYS A 124 25.35 0.06 20.06
C LYS A 124 25.03 -0.59 18.72
N ASN A 125 24.94 -1.92 18.69
CA ASN A 125 24.70 -2.70 17.47
C ASN A 125 23.23 -2.95 17.19
N ASP A 126 22.32 -2.55 18.09
CA ASP A 126 20.88 -2.75 17.93
C ASP A 126 20.22 -1.56 17.24
N MET A 127 20.28 -1.55 15.92
CA MET A 127 19.63 -0.52 15.11
C MET A 127 18.10 -0.55 15.27
N TYR A 128 17.51 -1.72 15.31
CA TYR A 128 16.03 -1.86 15.35
C TYR A 128 15.47 -1.48 16.73
N GLY A 129 16.14 -1.84 17.81
CA GLY A 129 15.76 -1.39 19.16
C GLY A 129 15.86 0.12 19.33
N LYS A 130 16.89 0.75 18.77
CA LYS A 130 16.99 2.23 18.74
C LYS A 130 15.82 2.87 18.00
N ILE A 131 15.39 2.30 16.87
CA ILE A 131 14.22 2.76 16.10
C ILE A 131 12.95 2.60 16.92
N ASN A 132 12.75 1.45 17.55
CA ASN A 132 11.59 1.16 18.37
C ASN A 132 11.44 2.16 19.51
N VAL A 133 12.53 2.40 20.28
CA VAL A 133 12.57 3.39 21.35
C VAL A 133 12.27 4.81 20.85
N ALA A 134 12.84 5.21 19.71
CA ALA A 134 12.57 6.53 19.14
C ALA A 134 11.09 6.69 18.75
N LEU A 135 10.49 5.68 18.12
CA LEU A 135 9.07 5.70 17.73
C LEU A 135 8.14 5.69 18.96
N GLU A 136 8.49 4.95 20.02
CA GLU A 136 7.75 4.96 21.28
C GLU A 136 7.74 6.36 21.91
N LEU A 137 8.88 7.01 21.95
CA LEU A 137 8.99 8.38 22.50
C LEU A 137 8.19 9.39 21.66
N ILE A 138 8.27 9.31 20.33
CA ILE A 138 7.50 10.17 19.42
C ILE A 138 6.00 9.98 19.66
N ASN A 139 5.52 8.75 19.82
CA ASN A 139 4.11 8.47 20.12
C ASN A 139 3.66 8.97 21.47
N ASN A 140 4.50 8.83 22.49
CA ASN A 140 4.15 9.18 23.87
C ASN A 140 4.26 10.68 24.13
N TYR A 141 5.02 11.41 23.33
CA TYR A 141 5.26 12.84 23.50
C TYR A 141 3.98 13.68 23.43
N GLU A 142 3.11 13.42 22.48
CA GLU A 142 1.83 14.16 22.31
C GLU A 142 0.80 13.90 23.42
N ARG A 143 0.97 12.85 24.21
CA ARG A 143 0.09 12.58 25.34
C ARG A 143 0.28 13.55 26.51
N LYS A 144 1.43 14.26 26.55
CA LYS A 144 1.76 15.20 27.64
C LYS A 144 1.11 16.57 27.46
N ASP A 145 0.79 16.97 26.21
CA ASP A 145 0.23 18.30 25.92
C ASP A 145 -0.90 18.20 24.89
N LYS A 146 -2.15 18.19 25.35
CA LYS A 146 -3.34 17.86 24.55
C LYS A 146 -3.80 18.96 23.61
N ASP A 147 -3.27 20.16 23.71
CA ASP A 147 -3.83 21.36 23.05
C ASP A 147 -3.04 21.85 21.82
N VAL A 148 -1.89 21.24 21.49
CA VAL A 148 -1.08 21.67 20.35
C VAL A 148 -0.63 20.43 19.55
N ILE A 149 -0.97 20.39 18.26
CA ILE A 149 -0.42 19.39 17.32
C ILE A 149 1.04 19.79 17.07
N VAL A 150 1.96 19.08 17.70
CA VAL A 150 3.40 19.39 17.68
C VAL A 150 4.14 18.53 16.66
N ILE A 151 3.64 17.31 16.38
CA ILE A 151 4.25 16.33 15.49
C ILE A 151 3.30 16.05 14.33
N SER A 152 3.85 15.91 13.10
CA SER A 152 3.07 15.59 11.91
C SER A 152 2.23 14.31 12.06
N ASP A 153 1.10 14.26 11.36
CA ASP A 153 0.21 13.08 11.37
C ASP A 153 0.85 11.86 10.66
N VAL A 154 1.83 12.10 9.79
CA VAL A 154 2.54 11.06 9.03
C VAL A 154 4.01 11.05 9.42
N ILE A 155 4.50 9.86 9.77
CA ILE A 155 5.91 9.60 10.07
C ILE A 155 6.46 8.67 8.99
N ASN A 156 7.48 9.13 8.28
CA ASN A 156 8.13 8.38 7.22
C ASN A 156 9.31 7.58 7.79
N ILE A 157 9.32 6.28 7.56
CA ILE A 157 10.34 5.36 8.04
C ILE A 157 10.94 4.64 6.84
N LYS A 158 12.23 4.77 6.63
CA LYS A 158 12.99 3.91 5.72
C LYS A 158 13.82 2.96 6.55
N VAL A 159 13.59 1.67 6.41
CA VAL A 159 14.29 0.63 7.18
C VAL A 159 14.60 -0.56 6.27
N PRO A 160 15.75 -1.24 6.43
CA PRO A 160 16.03 -2.43 5.62
C PRO A 160 15.04 -3.55 5.92
N PHE A 161 14.34 -4.03 4.89
CA PHE A 161 13.50 -5.22 5.03
C PHE A 161 14.36 -6.48 5.03
N SER A 162 13.98 -7.45 5.85
CA SER A 162 14.73 -8.71 5.96
C SER A 162 14.80 -9.45 4.61
N LYS A 163 16.01 -9.80 4.21
CA LYS A 163 16.25 -10.61 3.00
C LYS A 163 15.78 -12.08 3.14
N ASN A 164 15.41 -12.51 4.35
CA ASN A 164 14.78 -13.81 4.56
C ASN A 164 13.28 -13.82 4.19
N GLY A 165 12.69 -12.65 3.86
CA GLY A 165 11.33 -12.50 3.35
C GLY A 165 11.28 -12.20 1.85
N ILE A 166 10.11 -12.40 1.24
CA ILE A 166 9.88 -12.10 -0.18
C ILE A 166 9.92 -10.59 -0.43
N LEU A 167 9.28 -9.80 0.45
CA LEU A 167 9.24 -8.34 0.27
C LEU A 167 10.63 -7.70 0.34
N GLY A 168 11.53 -8.23 1.18
CA GLY A 168 12.92 -7.75 1.27
C GLY A 168 13.79 -8.13 0.08
N GLN A 169 13.40 -9.14 -0.70
CA GLN A 169 14.07 -9.56 -1.93
C GLN A 169 13.43 -8.96 -3.19
N SER A 170 12.24 -8.37 -3.05
CA SER A 170 11.48 -7.84 -4.18
C SER A 170 12.19 -6.65 -4.84
N ARG A 171 12.00 -6.53 -6.16
CA ARG A 171 12.37 -5.34 -6.93
C ARG A 171 11.27 -4.28 -6.92
N ASN A 172 10.07 -4.65 -6.47
CA ASN A 172 8.95 -3.74 -6.36
C ASN A 172 9.11 -2.83 -5.14
N ASN A 173 8.81 -1.56 -5.30
CA ASN A 173 8.90 -0.57 -4.23
C ASN A 173 7.64 -0.63 -3.36
N PHE A 174 7.60 -1.56 -2.41
CA PHE A 174 6.52 -1.65 -1.43
C PHE A 174 6.66 -0.57 -0.36
N VAL A 175 5.53 0.07 -0.05
CA VAL A 175 5.42 1.03 1.05
C VAL A 175 4.26 0.63 1.93
N ILE A 176 4.54 0.32 3.19
CA ILE A 176 3.55 -0.14 4.15
C ILE A 176 3.02 1.07 4.93
N PHE A 177 1.70 1.20 4.99
CA PHE A 177 1.00 2.22 5.76
C PHE A 177 0.32 1.55 6.96
N ASP A 178 0.80 1.85 8.16
CA ASP A 178 0.12 1.50 9.40
C ASP A 178 -0.90 2.57 9.74
N THR A 179 -2.17 2.19 9.76
CA THR A 179 -3.26 3.09 10.10
C THR A 179 -3.70 2.90 11.55
N PRO A 180 -4.07 3.97 12.25
CA PRO A 180 -4.59 3.86 13.62
C PRO A 180 -5.77 2.90 13.70
N GLY A 181 -5.84 2.11 14.80
CA GLY A 181 -6.93 1.15 15.02
C GLY A 181 -8.31 1.82 15.11
N SER A 182 -9.34 1.19 14.57
CA SER A 182 -10.70 1.75 14.42
C SER A 182 -11.44 2.03 15.72
N ASN A 183 -11.00 1.47 16.84
CA ASN A 183 -11.71 1.53 18.14
C ASN A 183 -11.17 2.58 19.12
N SER A 184 -10.25 3.46 18.70
CA SER A 184 -9.96 4.61 19.55
C SER A 184 -11.18 5.53 19.51
N ALA A 185 -12.05 5.37 20.50
CA ALA A 185 -13.35 6.06 20.66
C ALA A 185 -13.28 7.59 20.70
N SER A 186 -12.08 8.16 20.59
CA SER A 186 -11.80 9.58 20.77
C SER A 186 -11.55 10.35 19.48
N ASN A 187 -11.53 9.73 18.27
CA ASN A 187 -11.16 10.48 17.07
C ASN A 187 -11.95 10.10 15.82
N LEU A 188 -12.93 10.93 15.48
CA LEU A 188 -13.55 11.01 14.12
C LEU A 188 -12.50 11.24 13.01
N ASN A 189 -11.31 11.69 13.36
CA ASN A 189 -10.21 11.91 12.44
C ASN A 189 -9.58 10.59 11.94
N HIS A 190 -9.60 9.50 12.72
CA HIS A 190 -9.01 8.23 12.31
C HIS A 190 -9.74 7.59 11.13
N THR A 191 -11.07 7.72 11.06
CA THR A 191 -11.83 7.23 9.90
C THR A 191 -11.48 8.03 8.65
N LYS A 192 -11.34 9.36 8.76
CA LYS A 192 -10.92 10.21 7.64
C LYS A 192 -9.49 9.93 7.19
N VAL A 193 -8.57 9.62 8.11
CA VAL A 193 -7.20 9.23 7.78
C VAL A 193 -7.20 7.92 7.01
N LEU A 194 -7.98 6.94 7.44
CA LEU A 194 -8.16 5.68 6.74
C LEU A 194 -8.80 5.88 5.35
N GLU A 195 -9.88 6.67 5.27
CA GLU A 195 -10.55 7.02 4.01
C GLU A 195 -9.58 7.73 3.06
N ASN A 196 -8.83 8.71 3.54
CA ASN A 196 -7.85 9.44 2.75
C ASN A 196 -6.70 8.53 2.28
N ALA A 197 -6.16 7.68 3.18
CA ALA A 197 -5.12 6.72 2.81
C ALA A 197 -5.64 5.74 1.75
N LEU A 198 -6.83 5.16 1.94
CA LEU A 198 -7.43 4.26 0.97
C LEU A 198 -7.86 4.97 -0.32
N ALA A 199 -8.35 6.20 -0.25
CA ALA A 199 -8.73 6.99 -1.44
C ALA A 199 -7.52 7.47 -2.23
N SER A 200 -6.41 7.80 -1.56
CA SER A 200 -5.19 8.30 -2.19
C SER A 200 -4.42 7.21 -2.92
N PHE A 201 -4.53 5.93 -2.49
CA PHE A 201 -3.75 4.83 -3.02
C PHE A 201 -4.55 3.91 -3.92
N SER A 202 -4.88 4.39 -5.13
CA SER A 202 -5.63 3.60 -6.12
C SER A 202 -4.95 2.30 -6.56
N ASN A 203 -3.63 2.19 -6.37
CA ASN A 203 -2.83 1.00 -6.73
C ASN A 203 -2.45 0.17 -5.50
N GLY A 204 -2.95 0.53 -4.31
CA GLY A 204 -2.56 -0.12 -3.07
C GLY A 204 -3.22 -1.49 -2.89
N ILE A 205 -2.63 -2.26 -2.00
CA ILE A 205 -3.18 -3.50 -1.47
C ILE A 205 -3.80 -3.17 -0.10
N PRO A 206 -5.13 -3.05 0.00
CA PRO A 206 -5.79 -2.97 1.30
C PRO A 206 -5.61 -4.30 2.04
N VAL A 207 -5.17 -4.23 3.29
CA VAL A 207 -4.94 -5.42 4.13
C VAL A 207 -5.72 -5.26 5.42
N TRP A 208 -6.77 -6.04 5.56
CA TRP A 208 -7.58 -6.07 6.76
C TRP A 208 -7.06 -7.14 7.72
N VAL A 209 -6.53 -6.72 8.86
CA VAL A 209 -6.06 -7.63 9.92
C VAL A 209 -7.14 -7.81 10.96
N SER A 210 -7.54 -9.04 11.20
CA SER A 210 -8.51 -9.46 12.20
C SER A 210 -8.01 -10.70 12.96
N GLN A 211 -8.79 -11.19 13.92
CA GLN A 211 -8.52 -12.44 14.64
C GLN A 211 -9.67 -13.40 14.41
N TYR A 212 -9.35 -14.69 14.23
CA TYR A 212 -10.36 -15.71 14.02
C TYR A 212 -11.30 -15.85 15.22
N GLU A 213 -10.78 -15.80 16.45
CA GLU A 213 -11.57 -15.95 17.67
C GLU A 213 -12.57 -14.81 17.94
N SER A 214 -12.38 -13.66 17.31
CA SER A 214 -13.26 -12.48 17.45
C SER A 214 -13.90 -12.04 16.14
N ILE A 215 -13.92 -12.92 15.14
CA ILE A 215 -14.45 -12.59 13.80
C ILE A 215 -15.93 -12.20 13.84
N ASP A 216 -16.70 -12.77 14.74
CA ASP A 216 -18.13 -12.54 14.98
C ASP A 216 -18.42 -11.40 15.96
N SER A 217 -17.39 -10.67 16.42
CA SER A 217 -17.56 -9.56 17.36
C SER A 217 -18.28 -8.37 16.74
N GLN A 218 -19.00 -7.60 17.57
CA GLN A 218 -19.66 -6.37 17.14
C GLN A 218 -18.66 -5.34 16.60
N ASP A 219 -17.47 -5.27 17.17
CA ASP A 219 -16.40 -4.38 16.72
C ASP A 219 -15.92 -4.74 15.30
N ASN A 220 -15.84 -6.04 15.00
CA ASN A 220 -15.46 -6.51 13.68
C ASN A 220 -16.57 -6.22 12.66
N ALA A 221 -17.83 -6.42 13.03
CA ALA A 221 -18.97 -6.07 12.19
C ALA A 221 -19.03 -4.56 11.90
N ALA A 222 -18.85 -3.71 12.93
CA ALA A 222 -18.83 -2.27 12.78
C ALA A 222 -17.67 -1.78 11.89
N LEU A 223 -16.50 -2.40 11.98
CA LEU A 223 -15.38 -2.12 11.07
C LEU A 223 -15.72 -2.55 9.65
N CYS A 224 -16.30 -3.73 9.47
CA CYS A 224 -16.74 -4.24 8.16
C CYS A 224 -17.71 -3.27 7.48
N ASP A 225 -18.71 -2.78 8.22
CA ASP A 225 -19.68 -1.81 7.70
C ASP A 225 -19.00 -0.49 7.26
N LYS A 226 -18.03 0.00 8.03
CA LYS A 226 -17.25 1.19 7.66
C LYS A 226 -16.43 0.95 6.40
N ILE A 227 -15.77 -0.20 6.29
CA ILE A 227 -14.98 -0.57 5.12
C ILE A 227 -15.85 -0.62 3.86
N LEU A 228 -17.05 -1.21 3.96
CA LEU A 228 -17.99 -1.31 2.86
C LEU A 228 -18.54 0.05 2.39
N GLN A 229 -18.53 1.07 3.25
CA GLN A 229 -18.92 2.44 2.87
C GLN A 229 -17.83 3.17 2.08
N ILE A 230 -16.59 2.67 2.11
CA ILE A 230 -15.49 3.26 1.35
C ILE A 230 -15.59 2.80 -0.11
N GLN A 231 -16.26 3.57 -0.96
CA GLN A 231 -16.47 3.27 -2.40
C GLN A 231 -15.17 2.92 -3.16
N ALA A 232 -14.02 3.40 -2.66
CA ALA A 232 -12.74 3.09 -3.26
C ALA A 232 -12.31 1.62 -3.11
N LEU A 233 -12.98 0.83 -2.27
CA LEU A 233 -12.65 -0.59 -2.02
C LEU A 233 -13.47 -1.56 -2.89
N ASP A 234 -14.61 -1.13 -3.46
CA ASP A 234 -15.50 -2.01 -4.23
C ASP A 234 -14.83 -2.70 -5.42
N GLU A 235 -13.75 -2.10 -5.94
CA GLU A 235 -13.02 -2.60 -7.11
C GLU A 235 -11.59 -3.06 -6.79
N ARG A 236 -11.22 -3.18 -5.50
CA ARG A 236 -9.85 -3.45 -5.10
C ARG A 236 -9.64 -4.84 -4.55
N PHE A 237 -8.42 -5.31 -4.81
CA PHE A 237 -7.88 -6.55 -4.33
C PHE A 237 -7.57 -6.46 -2.82
N THR A 238 -8.58 -6.68 -1.97
CA THR A 238 -8.43 -6.64 -0.52
C THR A 238 -7.95 -7.98 0.01
N MET A 239 -6.91 -7.97 0.84
CA MET A 239 -6.43 -9.15 1.57
C MET A 239 -7.00 -9.15 2.98
N ILE A 240 -7.54 -10.28 3.41
CA ILE A 240 -8.06 -10.47 4.76
C ILE A 240 -7.11 -11.39 5.52
N ILE A 241 -6.54 -10.90 6.61
CA ILE A 241 -5.56 -11.61 7.43
C ILE A 241 -6.18 -12.00 8.76
N MET A 242 -6.36 -13.30 8.99
CA MET A 242 -6.70 -13.87 10.29
C MET A 242 -5.41 -14.08 11.08
N ASN A 243 -5.00 -13.04 11.78
CA ASN A 243 -3.79 -13.07 12.60
C ASN A 243 -4.04 -13.82 13.93
N LYS A 244 -2.98 -14.14 14.64
CA LYS A 244 -3.01 -14.97 15.88
C LYS A 244 -3.70 -16.33 15.67
N ALA A 245 -3.66 -16.86 14.48
CA ALA A 245 -4.26 -18.16 14.14
C ALA A 245 -3.59 -19.33 14.88
N ASP A 246 -2.38 -19.12 15.36
CA ASP A 246 -1.68 -20.05 16.26
C ASP A 246 -2.34 -20.21 17.63
N CYS A 247 -3.00 -19.18 18.13
CA CYS A 247 -3.74 -19.18 19.39
C CYS A 247 -5.15 -19.76 19.23
N SER A 248 -5.64 -19.89 17.99
CA SER A 248 -7.00 -20.33 17.70
C SER A 248 -7.15 -21.86 17.67
N ASN A 249 -8.34 -22.32 18.07
CA ASN A 249 -8.67 -23.74 18.02
C ASN A 249 -9.16 -24.14 16.61
N LEU A 250 -8.22 -24.19 15.65
CA LEU A 250 -8.54 -24.55 14.28
C LEU A 250 -8.81 -26.06 14.15
N PRO A 251 -9.83 -26.48 13.34
CA PRO A 251 -10.18 -27.88 13.15
C PRO A 251 -9.06 -28.65 12.43
N LYS A 252 -8.68 -29.84 12.93
CA LYS A 252 -7.55 -30.63 12.41
C LYS A 252 -7.65 -30.97 10.91
N ASN A 253 -8.88 -31.14 10.41
CA ASN A 253 -9.14 -31.54 9.03
C ASN A 253 -9.47 -30.37 8.08
N GLY A 254 -9.18 -29.12 8.51
CA GLY A 254 -9.64 -27.93 7.78
C GLY A 254 -11.10 -27.58 8.09
N PHE A 255 -11.57 -26.50 7.48
CA PHE A 255 -12.96 -26.06 7.60
C PHE A 255 -13.87 -26.85 6.67
N ASP A 256 -15.06 -27.20 7.11
CA ASP A 256 -16.13 -27.67 6.23
C ASP A 256 -16.76 -26.51 5.46
N ASP A 257 -17.56 -26.84 4.43
CA ASP A 257 -18.18 -25.85 3.55
C ASP A 257 -19.13 -24.89 4.30
N SER A 258 -19.79 -25.38 5.35
CA SER A 258 -20.68 -24.56 6.18
C SER A 258 -19.88 -23.51 6.96
N LYS A 259 -18.74 -23.91 7.56
CA LYS A 259 -17.87 -23.00 8.29
C LYS A 259 -17.14 -22.02 7.37
N VAL A 260 -16.76 -22.47 6.19
CA VAL A 260 -16.21 -21.57 5.16
C VAL A 260 -17.20 -20.49 4.77
N LYS A 261 -18.48 -20.86 4.58
CA LYS A 261 -19.55 -19.92 4.25
C LYS A 261 -19.76 -18.90 5.38
N GLU A 262 -19.85 -19.38 6.63
CA GLU A 262 -20.00 -18.54 7.81
C GLU A 262 -18.84 -17.52 7.95
N ILE A 263 -17.58 -17.97 7.80
CA ILE A 263 -16.42 -17.09 7.85
C ILE A 263 -16.49 -16.01 6.75
N LYS A 264 -16.87 -16.39 5.51
CA LYS A 264 -17.05 -15.45 4.40
C LYS A 264 -18.15 -14.40 4.68
N GLU A 265 -19.23 -14.81 5.34
CA GLU A 265 -20.31 -13.90 5.72
C GLU A 265 -19.86 -12.88 6.77
N TYR A 266 -19.12 -13.29 7.81
CA TYR A 266 -18.61 -12.38 8.85
C TYR A 266 -17.67 -11.29 8.32
N VAL A 267 -16.88 -11.59 7.30
CA VAL A 267 -15.97 -10.63 6.68
C VAL A 267 -16.53 -10.05 5.36
N ALA A 268 -17.80 -10.30 5.06
CA ALA A 268 -18.51 -9.77 3.90
C ALA A 268 -17.73 -9.93 2.55
N VAL A 269 -17.06 -11.07 2.36
CA VAL A 269 -16.23 -11.35 1.17
C VAL A 269 -17.00 -11.17 -0.13
N GLU A 270 -18.30 -11.48 -0.14
CA GLU A 270 -19.16 -11.34 -1.31
C GLU A 270 -19.39 -9.87 -1.72
N LYS A 271 -19.23 -8.95 -0.77
CA LYS A 271 -19.38 -7.49 -0.98
C LYS A 271 -18.05 -6.79 -1.22
N MET A 272 -16.94 -7.47 -1.00
CA MET A 272 -15.59 -6.97 -1.22
C MET A 272 -14.89 -7.83 -2.27
N TYR A 273 -14.24 -7.22 -3.23
CA TYR A 273 -13.34 -7.95 -4.12
C TYR A 273 -12.11 -8.40 -3.31
N SER A 274 -12.12 -9.65 -2.83
CA SER A 274 -11.08 -10.18 -1.97
C SER A 274 -10.23 -11.22 -2.68
N SER A 275 -8.91 -11.12 -2.49
CA SER A 275 -7.96 -12.14 -2.94
C SER A 275 -8.05 -13.44 -2.16
N GLY A 276 -8.64 -13.39 -0.97
CA GLY A 276 -8.77 -14.51 -0.05
C GLY A 276 -8.60 -14.12 1.40
N ILE A 277 -8.85 -15.09 2.27
CA ILE A 277 -8.65 -15.01 3.71
C ILE A 277 -7.43 -15.87 4.05
N TYR A 278 -6.43 -15.25 4.67
CA TYR A 278 -5.15 -15.86 5.02
C TYR A 278 -5.06 -16.06 6.53
N PHE A 279 -4.69 -17.25 6.97
CA PHE A 279 -4.47 -17.57 8.38
C PHE A 279 -3.00 -17.46 8.71
N VAL A 280 -2.64 -16.59 9.67
CA VAL A 280 -1.26 -16.20 9.93
C VAL A 280 -0.95 -16.18 11.43
N SER A 281 0.26 -16.58 11.78
CA SER A 281 0.91 -16.24 13.04
C SER A 281 2.03 -15.24 12.77
N SER A 282 1.80 -13.97 13.08
CA SER A 282 2.78 -12.91 12.83
C SER A 282 4.06 -13.10 13.64
N ILE A 283 3.96 -13.57 14.89
CA ILE A 283 5.14 -13.82 15.75
C ILE A 283 6.01 -14.92 15.14
N MET A 284 5.41 -16.03 14.70
CA MET A 284 6.15 -17.14 14.08
C MET A 284 6.77 -16.70 12.75
N GLY A 285 6.04 -15.92 11.95
CA GLY A 285 6.55 -15.38 10.69
C GLY A 285 7.69 -14.38 10.89
N LEU A 286 7.60 -13.50 11.88
CA LEU A 286 8.65 -12.56 12.26
C LEU A 286 9.92 -13.31 12.70
N GLY A 287 9.79 -14.25 13.65
CA GLY A 287 10.90 -15.03 14.15
C GLY A 287 11.56 -15.91 13.09
N ALA A 288 10.81 -16.35 12.07
CA ALA A 288 11.37 -17.06 10.93
C ALA A 288 12.25 -16.18 10.02
N LYS A 289 12.02 -14.86 10.02
CA LYS A 289 12.73 -13.89 9.16
C LYS A 289 13.90 -13.20 9.87
N ASN A 290 13.85 -13.08 11.20
CA ASN A 290 14.89 -12.47 12.02
C ASN A 290 15.71 -13.47 12.84
N ASP A 291 15.63 -14.78 12.48
CA ASP A 291 16.35 -15.87 13.14
C ASP A 291 16.03 -16.01 14.65
N GLY A 292 14.83 -15.55 15.06
CA GLY A 292 14.36 -15.63 16.43
C GLY A 292 14.91 -14.54 17.35
N CYS A 293 15.46 -13.47 16.79
CA CYS A 293 15.93 -12.31 17.56
C CYS A 293 14.80 -11.28 17.73
N PHE A 294 14.30 -11.13 18.94
CA PHE A 294 13.23 -10.18 19.26
C PHE A 294 13.70 -9.11 20.23
N GLN A 295 13.02 -7.97 20.20
CA GLN A 295 13.17 -6.90 21.21
C GLN A 295 12.29 -7.18 22.42
N ASP A 296 11.11 -7.76 22.20
CA ASP A 296 10.14 -8.11 23.23
C ASP A 296 10.38 -9.55 23.72
N GLU A 297 10.73 -9.70 25.01
CA GLU A 297 10.98 -11.00 25.66
C GLU A 297 9.76 -11.95 25.55
N PHE A 298 8.53 -11.42 25.58
CA PHE A 298 7.32 -12.23 25.40
C PHE A 298 7.25 -12.84 23.99
N TYR A 299 7.68 -12.11 22.97
CA TYR A 299 7.71 -12.64 21.60
C TYR A 299 8.81 -13.67 21.42
N GLU A 300 9.98 -13.45 22.03
CA GLU A 300 11.08 -14.39 22.04
C GLU A 300 10.69 -15.72 22.70
N ASP A 301 10.08 -15.67 23.89
CA ASP A 301 9.59 -16.86 24.62
C ASP A 301 8.48 -17.55 23.81
N THR A 302 7.53 -16.80 23.27
CA THR A 302 6.46 -17.34 22.42
C THR A 302 7.01 -18.06 21.21
N PHE A 303 7.98 -17.48 20.51
CA PHE A 303 8.60 -18.08 19.35
C PHE A 303 9.39 -19.35 19.73
N SER A 304 10.28 -19.28 20.70
CA SER A 304 11.14 -20.38 21.11
C SER A 304 10.33 -21.58 21.61
N THR A 305 9.29 -21.34 22.37
CA THR A 305 8.36 -22.38 22.88
C THR A 305 7.58 -23.04 21.74
N ASN A 306 7.18 -22.29 20.71
CA ASN A 306 6.32 -22.83 19.66
C ASN A 306 7.07 -23.24 18.38
N LYS A 307 8.33 -22.89 18.20
CA LYS A 307 9.14 -23.17 17.01
C LYS A 307 9.01 -24.60 16.52
N ALA A 308 9.16 -25.58 17.44
CA ALA A 308 9.07 -27.00 17.10
C ALA A 308 7.70 -27.45 16.55
N LYS A 309 6.63 -26.67 16.79
CA LYS A 309 5.29 -26.94 16.21
C LYS A 309 5.19 -26.54 14.74
N TYR A 310 6.10 -25.71 14.24
CA TYR A 310 6.11 -25.22 12.86
C TYR A 310 7.24 -25.81 12.03
N ASP A 311 8.30 -26.32 12.68
CA ASP A 311 9.49 -26.83 12.02
C ASP A 311 9.54 -28.35 11.95
N ASN A 312 9.01 -29.04 12.96
CA ASN A 312 9.12 -30.50 13.08
C ASN A 312 7.78 -31.20 12.74
N PRO A 313 7.67 -31.88 11.58
CA PRO A 313 6.44 -32.60 11.18
C PRO A 313 6.06 -33.76 12.15
N GLU A 314 7.01 -34.32 12.91
CA GLU A 314 6.76 -35.37 13.90
C GLU A 314 6.16 -34.82 15.19
N ASN A 315 6.06 -33.51 15.33
CA ASN A 315 5.46 -32.88 16.50
C ASN A 315 3.94 -33.16 16.54
N LYS A 316 3.45 -33.67 17.66
CA LYS A 316 2.01 -33.94 17.86
C LYS A 316 1.11 -32.73 17.58
N PHE A 317 1.63 -31.53 17.75
CA PHE A 317 0.93 -30.27 17.57
C PHE A 317 1.44 -29.50 16.34
N TYR A 318 1.96 -30.23 15.34
CA TYR A 318 2.44 -29.63 14.09
C TYR A 318 1.37 -28.78 13.44
N LYS A 319 1.72 -27.56 13.05
CA LYS A 319 0.81 -26.56 12.48
C LYS A 319 1.28 -26.14 11.10
N THR A 320 0.34 -26.01 10.19
CA THR A 320 0.52 -25.53 8.81
C THR A 320 -0.62 -24.56 8.50
N LEU A 321 -0.45 -23.27 8.89
CA LEU A 321 -1.55 -22.29 8.84
C LEU A 321 -2.03 -22.01 7.42
N TYR A 322 -1.16 -22.02 6.42
CA TYR A 322 -1.53 -21.80 5.01
C TYR A 322 -2.59 -22.80 4.49
N LYS A 323 -2.75 -23.96 5.14
CA LYS A 323 -3.77 -24.97 4.78
C LYS A 323 -5.21 -24.52 5.09
N TYR A 324 -5.36 -23.55 5.97
CA TYR A 324 -6.65 -22.98 6.35
C TYR A 324 -7.09 -21.83 5.46
N ASN A 325 -6.25 -21.38 4.53
CA ASN A 325 -6.56 -20.27 3.65
C ASN A 325 -7.83 -20.53 2.83
N ILE A 326 -8.72 -19.52 2.82
CA ILE A 326 -9.99 -19.55 2.10
C ILE A 326 -9.89 -18.63 0.89
N MET A 327 -9.77 -19.21 -0.30
CA MET A 327 -9.56 -18.50 -1.56
C MET A 327 -9.95 -19.39 -2.74
N PRO A 328 -10.03 -18.86 -3.98
CA PRO A 328 -10.25 -19.67 -5.17
C PRO A 328 -9.21 -20.79 -5.31
N ASP A 329 -9.66 -21.97 -5.78
CA ASP A 329 -8.82 -23.17 -5.82
C ASP A 329 -7.52 -23.00 -6.61
N SER A 330 -7.55 -22.26 -7.72
CA SER A 330 -6.35 -22.01 -8.52
C SER A 330 -5.28 -21.21 -7.76
N VAL A 331 -5.70 -20.24 -6.95
CA VAL A 331 -4.79 -19.44 -6.12
C VAL A 331 -4.31 -20.26 -4.94
N ARG A 332 -5.22 -21.01 -4.30
CA ARG A 332 -4.92 -21.86 -3.15
C ARG A 332 -3.88 -22.94 -3.49
N ASN A 333 -4.09 -23.68 -4.58
CA ASN A 333 -3.19 -24.73 -5.00
C ASN A 333 -1.78 -24.19 -5.27
N ARG A 334 -1.69 -23.05 -5.93
CA ARG A 334 -0.40 -22.40 -6.18
C ARG A 334 0.31 -21.98 -4.90
N ILE A 335 -0.38 -21.30 -3.98
CA ILE A 335 0.21 -20.89 -2.69
C ILE A 335 0.63 -22.14 -1.89
N PHE A 336 -0.17 -23.20 -1.96
CA PHE A 336 0.11 -24.46 -1.31
C PHE A 336 1.42 -25.09 -1.84
N GLU A 337 1.54 -25.27 -3.15
CA GLU A 337 2.75 -25.80 -3.79
C GLU A 337 3.99 -24.97 -3.43
N MET A 338 3.91 -23.66 -3.56
CA MET A 338 5.03 -22.77 -3.22
C MET A 338 5.38 -22.83 -1.72
N SER A 339 4.40 -22.98 -0.83
CA SER A 339 4.64 -23.11 0.61
C SER A 339 5.28 -24.44 0.96
N GLU A 340 4.93 -25.53 0.27
CA GLU A 340 5.57 -26.82 0.46
C GLU A 340 7.03 -26.83 -0.03
N GLU A 341 7.34 -26.09 -1.08
CA GLU A 341 8.70 -25.95 -1.62
C GLU A 341 9.56 -24.97 -0.84
N CYS A 342 8.96 -24.11 0.01
CA CYS A 342 9.69 -23.10 0.78
C CYS A 342 10.73 -23.78 1.72
N PRO A 343 12.01 -23.39 1.63
CA PRO A 343 13.06 -23.98 2.48
C PRO A 343 12.91 -23.64 3.96
N ASN A 344 12.39 -22.45 4.28
CA ASN A 344 12.11 -22.06 5.66
C ASN A 344 10.69 -22.51 6.06
N LYS A 345 10.62 -23.69 6.71
CA LYS A 345 9.35 -24.32 7.10
C LYS A 345 8.55 -23.49 8.10
N ILE A 346 9.21 -22.79 9.01
CA ILE A 346 8.53 -21.93 9.98
C ILE A 346 7.85 -20.79 9.25
N PHE A 347 8.55 -20.14 8.30
CA PHE A 347 7.99 -19.04 7.50
C PHE A 347 6.80 -19.51 6.67
N ALA A 348 6.91 -20.65 5.97
CA ALA A 348 5.79 -21.22 5.22
C ALA A 348 4.60 -21.55 6.13
N ASN A 349 4.86 -22.31 7.20
CA ASN A 349 3.85 -22.86 8.10
C ASN A 349 3.17 -21.79 8.96
N SER A 350 3.82 -20.65 9.19
CA SER A 350 3.20 -19.45 9.82
C SER A 350 2.12 -18.81 8.97
N GLY A 351 2.01 -19.16 7.67
CA GLY A 351 1.10 -18.55 6.71
C GLY A 351 1.62 -17.25 6.08
N LEU A 352 2.65 -16.63 6.65
CA LEU A 352 3.18 -15.32 6.20
C LEU A 352 3.82 -15.42 4.81
N TYR A 353 4.50 -16.52 4.49
CA TYR A 353 5.07 -16.76 3.16
C TYR A 353 4.02 -16.68 2.05
N GLY A 354 2.84 -17.29 2.28
CA GLY A 354 1.72 -17.22 1.33
C GLY A 354 1.17 -15.81 1.13
N VAL A 355 1.13 -15.01 2.19
CA VAL A 355 0.73 -13.60 2.15
C VAL A 355 1.71 -12.77 1.31
N GLU A 356 3.00 -12.85 1.60
CA GLU A 356 4.03 -12.13 0.85
C GLU A 356 4.10 -12.56 -0.62
N THR A 357 3.92 -13.86 -0.90
CA THR A 357 3.82 -14.39 -2.26
C THR A 357 2.64 -13.78 -3.02
N ALA A 358 1.49 -13.64 -2.35
CA ALA A 358 0.32 -13.01 -2.96
C ALA A 358 0.53 -11.50 -3.21
N MET A 359 1.18 -10.78 -2.28
CA MET A 359 1.54 -9.37 -2.46
C MET A 359 2.52 -9.19 -3.63
N GLU A 360 3.56 -10.00 -3.73
CA GLU A 360 4.51 -9.97 -4.83
C GLU A 360 3.85 -10.31 -6.16
N THR A 361 2.94 -11.30 -6.18
CA THR A 361 2.17 -11.64 -7.37
C THR A 361 1.28 -10.48 -7.81
N PHE A 362 0.63 -9.79 -6.87
CA PHE A 362 -0.15 -8.59 -7.17
C PHE A 362 0.74 -7.49 -7.77
N ALA A 363 1.85 -7.20 -7.12
CA ALA A 363 2.79 -6.18 -7.57
C ALA A 363 3.27 -6.43 -9.00
N SER A 364 3.71 -7.66 -9.27
CA SER A 364 4.28 -8.04 -10.56
C SER A 364 3.26 -8.11 -11.70
N LYS A 365 1.98 -8.47 -11.38
CA LYS A 365 0.97 -8.74 -12.41
C LYS A 365 -0.07 -7.64 -12.59
N TYR A 366 -0.50 -7.02 -11.51
CA TYR A 366 -1.69 -6.18 -11.49
C TYR A 366 -1.42 -4.69 -11.26
N ALA A 367 -0.32 -4.35 -10.59
CA ALA A 367 -0.04 -2.96 -10.24
C ALA A 367 0.10 -2.07 -11.49
N ALA A 368 0.78 -2.53 -12.53
CA ALA A 368 0.92 -1.80 -13.79
C ALA A 368 -0.43 -1.60 -14.50
N TYR A 369 -1.26 -2.65 -14.54
CA TYR A 369 -2.61 -2.56 -15.12
C TYR A 369 -3.49 -1.56 -14.38
N ASN A 370 -3.52 -1.61 -13.05
CA ASN A 370 -4.31 -0.68 -12.25
C ASN A 370 -3.83 0.78 -12.44
N LYS A 371 -2.52 1.00 -12.51
CA LYS A 371 -1.96 2.32 -12.84
C LYS A 371 -2.46 2.82 -14.20
N CYS A 372 -2.42 1.99 -15.22
CA CYS A 372 -2.90 2.34 -16.55
C CYS A 372 -4.40 2.63 -16.57
N GLN A 373 -5.21 1.82 -15.88
CA GLN A 373 -6.65 2.03 -15.78
C GLN A 373 -7.01 3.36 -15.12
N MET A 374 -6.29 3.75 -14.06
CA MET A 374 -6.52 5.02 -13.38
C MET A 374 -6.19 6.22 -14.27
N VAL A 375 -5.07 6.14 -14.98
CA VAL A 375 -4.68 7.17 -15.96
C VAL A 375 -5.73 7.29 -17.07
N TYR A 376 -6.22 6.16 -17.57
CA TYR A 376 -7.29 6.12 -18.57
C TYR A 376 -8.57 6.81 -18.10
N LEU A 377 -9.05 6.47 -16.88
CA LEU A 377 -10.26 7.08 -16.31
C LEU A 377 -10.10 8.59 -16.11
N PHE A 378 -8.92 9.01 -15.65
CA PHE A 378 -8.58 10.43 -15.50
C PHE A 378 -8.63 11.18 -16.84
N LEU A 379 -7.95 10.67 -17.86
CA LEU A 379 -7.94 11.30 -19.18
C LEU A 379 -9.36 11.43 -19.76
N ASN A 380 -10.19 10.39 -19.61
CA ASN A 380 -11.58 10.44 -20.02
C ASN A 380 -12.39 11.52 -19.24
N SER A 381 -12.15 11.67 -17.94
CA SER A 381 -12.80 12.72 -17.15
C SER A 381 -12.41 14.12 -17.64
N VAL A 382 -11.10 14.32 -17.90
CA VAL A 382 -10.58 15.60 -18.42
C VAL A 382 -11.20 15.97 -19.77
N ILE A 383 -11.32 15.00 -20.67
CA ILE A 383 -11.96 15.20 -21.98
C ILE A 383 -13.40 15.63 -21.80
N GLY A 384 -14.15 14.91 -20.94
CA GLY A 384 -15.54 15.20 -20.66
C GLY A 384 -15.74 16.62 -20.09
N ASP A 385 -14.91 17.01 -19.11
CA ASP A 385 -14.99 18.32 -18.47
C ASP A 385 -14.59 19.45 -19.43
N THR A 386 -13.57 19.22 -20.26
CA THR A 386 -13.14 20.18 -21.28
C THR A 386 -14.23 20.38 -22.33
N SER A 387 -14.85 19.29 -22.78
CA SER A 387 -15.98 19.35 -23.73
C SER A 387 -17.14 20.18 -23.17
N LYS A 388 -17.54 19.94 -21.91
CA LYS A 388 -18.59 20.72 -21.25
C LYS A 388 -18.27 22.21 -21.17
N ARG A 389 -17.04 22.56 -20.80
CA ARG A 389 -16.60 23.98 -20.74
C ARG A 389 -16.60 24.66 -22.09
N ILE A 390 -16.23 23.94 -23.16
CA ILE A 390 -16.32 24.43 -24.53
C ILE A 390 -17.78 24.71 -24.91
N ASP A 391 -18.67 23.77 -24.54
CA ASP A 391 -20.12 23.95 -24.82
C ASP A 391 -20.73 25.12 -24.06
N GLU A 392 -20.35 25.29 -22.79
CA GLU A 392 -20.80 26.45 -21.97
C GLU A 392 -20.27 27.76 -22.53
N LYS A 393 -18.98 27.84 -22.89
CA LYS A 393 -18.42 29.06 -23.52
C LYS A 393 -19.07 29.34 -24.86
N THR A 394 -19.38 28.31 -25.63
CA THR A 394 -20.05 28.52 -26.92
C THR A 394 -21.45 29.09 -26.76
N LYS A 395 -22.26 28.55 -25.83
CA LYS A 395 -23.58 29.07 -25.51
C LYS A 395 -23.51 30.54 -25.09
N PHE A 396 -22.56 30.87 -24.21
CA PHE A 396 -22.36 32.24 -23.75
C PHE A 396 -22.02 33.20 -24.90
N LEU A 397 -21.24 32.77 -25.87
CA LEU A 397 -20.85 33.58 -27.02
C LEU A 397 -21.94 33.67 -28.09
N GLU A 398 -22.77 32.64 -28.25
CA GLU A 398 -23.96 32.66 -29.10
C GLU A 398 -25.00 33.69 -28.63
N GLU A 399 -25.19 33.82 -27.32
CA GLU A 399 -26.10 34.80 -26.72
C GLU A 399 -25.62 36.23 -26.94
N ASN A 400 -24.32 36.44 -27.10
CA ASN A 400 -23.75 37.79 -27.12
C ASN A 400 -23.39 38.38 -28.49
N LYS A 401 -23.18 37.62 -29.59
CA LYS A 401 -22.86 38.20 -30.93
C LYS A 401 -23.06 37.23 -32.12
N LYS A 402 -24.06 37.47 -32.92
CA LYS A 402 -24.38 36.79 -34.19
C LYS A 402 -23.27 36.83 -35.26
N LYS A 403 -22.29 37.75 -35.17
CA LYS A 403 -21.27 37.96 -36.22
C LYS A 403 -19.98 37.17 -36.05
N ARG A 404 -19.72 36.57 -34.86
CA ARG A 404 -18.55 35.72 -34.59
C ARG A 404 -18.86 34.23 -34.57
N MET A 405 -20.11 33.86 -34.83
CA MET A 405 -20.57 32.47 -34.70
C MET A 405 -19.84 31.50 -35.61
N SER A 406 -19.58 31.86 -36.85
CA SER A 406 -18.96 30.93 -37.82
C SER A 406 -17.46 30.65 -37.51
N GLU A 407 -16.73 31.63 -37.06
CA GLU A 407 -15.32 31.49 -36.70
C GLU A 407 -15.21 30.70 -35.39
N LEU A 408 -16.15 30.89 -34.47
CA LEU A 408 -16.17 30.24 -33.18
C LEU A 408 -16.59 28.78 -33.26
N GLU A 409 -17.58 28.47 -34.11
CA GLU A 409 -17.97 27.08 -34.36
C GLU A 409 -16.85 26.28 -35.05
N ALA A 410 -16.09 26.95 -35.96
CA ALA A 410 -14.90 26.32 -36.55
C ALA A 410 -13.82 26.04 -35.51
N ALA A 411 -13.50 27.04 -34.66
CA ALA A 411 -12.52 26.89 -33.61
C ALA A 411 -12.92 25.84 -32.54
N LYS A 412 -14.21 25.80 -32.16
CA LYS A 412 -14.76 24.79 -31.25
C LYS A 412 -14.58 23.40 -31.85
N LYS A 413 -14.95 23.24 -33.13
CA LYS A 413 -14.87 21.96 -33.84
C LYS A 413 -13.40 21.50 -33.95
N ASP A 414 -12.52 22.42 -34.34
CA ASP A 414 -11.10 22.10 -34.47
C ASP A 414 -10.50 21.74 -33.12
N LEU A 415 -10.85 22.48 -32.05
CA LEU A 415 -10.37 22.18 -30.70
C LEU A 415 -10.93 20.85 -30.15
N LEU A 416 -12.22 20.57 -30.39
CA LEU A 416 -12.82 19.30 -29.99
C LEU A 416 -12.21 18.11 -30.77
N ASP A 417 -12.09 18.25 -32.09
CA ASP A 417 -11.49 17.21 -32.92
C ASP A 417 -10.02 16.95 -32.55
N MET A 418 -9.31 18.00 -32.17
CA MET A 418 -7.93 17.93 -31.72
C MET A 418 -7.82 17.22 -30.36
N LEU A 419 -8.62 17.65 -29.36
CA LEU A 419 -8.64 17.02 -28.03
C LEU A 419 -9.08 15.56 -28.08
N VAL A 420 -10.10 15.26 -28.90
CA VAL A 420 -10.57 13.89 -29.08
C VAL A 420 -9.53 13.03 -29.81
N ARG A 421 -8.84 13.54 -30.84
CA ARG A 421 -7.80 12.77 -31.53
C ARG A 421 -6.61 12.47 -30.63
N GLU A 422 -6.09 13.49 -29.93
CA GLU A 422 -4.93 13.30 -29.06
C GLU A 422 -5.23 12.40 -27.88
N SER A 423 -6.39 12.60 -27.25
CA SER A 423 -6.76 11.79 -26.10
C SER A 423 -7.18 10.37 -26.48
N GLN A 424 -7.93 10.19 -27.58
CA GLN A 424 -8.24 8.87 -28.11
C GLN A 424 -7.00 8.13 -28.58
N PHE A 425 -6.06 8.84 -29.24
CA PHE A 425 -4.80 8.25 -29.65
C PHE A 425 -3.98 7.79 -28.43
N THR A 426 -3.82 8.67 -27.43
CA THR A 426 -3.08 8.34 -26.20
C THR A 426 -3.73 7.20 -25.44
N VAL A 427 -5.07 7.25 -25.29
CA VAL A 427 -5.84 6.25 -24.57
C VAL A 427 -5.86 4.91 -25.32
N ASN A 428 -6.07 4.93 -26.64
CA ASN A 428 -6.11 3.69 -27.42
C ASN A 428 -4.74 3.02 -27.45
N ASN A 429 -3.66 3.78 -27.65
CA ASN A 429 -2.31 3.24 -27.59
C ASN A 429 -1.97 2.65 -26.22
N LEU A 430 -2.37 3.34 -25.14
CA LEU A 430 -2.17 2.86 -23.77
C LEU A 430 -2.96 1.56 -23.50
N VAL A 431 -4.22 1.53 -23.94
CA VAL A 431 -5.09 0.35 -23.79
C VAL A 431 -4.61 -0.81 -24.65
N ASP A 432 -4.26 -0.55 -25.92
CA ASP A 432 -3.87 -1.60 -26.87
C ASP A 432 -2.48 -2.17 -26.49
N ASN A 433 -1.54 -1.32 -26.11
CA ASN A 433 -0.24 -1.76 -25.62
C ASN A 433 -0.38 -2.54 -24.31
N THR A 434 -1.26 -2.08 -23.39
CA THR A 434 -1.53 -2.79 -22.15
C THR A 434 -2.22 -4.14 -22.41
N LYS A 435 -3.22 -4.18 -23.31
CA LYS A 435 -3.86 -5.43 -23.72
C LYS A 435 -2.89 -6.39 -24.38
N THR A 436 -2.00 -5.89 -25.25
CA THR A 436 -0.97 -6.69 -25.90
C THR A 436 -0.04 -7.28 -24.87
N SER A 437 0.48 -6.45 -23.95
CA SER A 437 1.35 -6.91 -22.86
C SER A 437 0.66 -7.92 -21.94
N ILE A 438 -0.63 -7.70 -21.63
CA ILE A 438 -1.43 -8.66 -20.84
C ILE A 438 -1.62 -9.96 -21.62
N ASN A 439 -1.95 -9.90 -22.92
CA ASN A 439 -2.14 -11.08 -23.73
C ASN A 439 -0.83 -11.86 -23.93
N GLU A 440 0.27 -11.18 -24.18
CA GLU A 440 1.60 -11.78 -24.26
C GLU A 440 2.00 -12.40 -22.92
N PHE A 441 1.74 -11.70 -21.82
CA PHE A 441 1.95 -12.22 -20.48
C PHE A 441 1.07 -13.46 -20.22
N VAL A 442 -0.23 -13.41 -20.53
CA VAL A 442 -1.17 -14.55 -20.37
C VAL A 442 -0.74 -15.73 -21.24
N ASN A 443 -0.32 -15.48 -22.49
CA ASN A 443 0.11 -16.52 -23.42
C ASN A 443 1.48 -17.12 -23.06
N ASN A 444 2.36 -16.33 -22.47
CA ASN A 444 3.71 -16.75 -22.07
C ASN A 444 3.81 -17.24 -20.62
N THR A 445 2.70 -17.24 -19.86
CA THR A 445 2.67 -17.47 -18.41
C THR A 445 2.93 -18.91 -17.98
N LEU A 446 3.24 -19.82 -18.89
CA LEU A 446 3.79 -21.13 -18.52
C LEU A 446 5.26 -21.07 -18.07
N HIS A 447 5.95 -19.94 -18.31
CA HIS A 447 7.29 -19.67 -17.82
C HIS A 447 7.37 -18.27 -17.22
N TYR A 448 7.80 -18.18 -16.00
CA TYR A 448 7.83 -17.03 -15.08
C TYR A 448 8.79 -15.89 -15.45
N ASP A 449 9.05 -15.63 -16.72
CA ASP A 449 9.88 -14.50 -17.13
C ASP A 449 9.01 -13.34 -17.63
N TYR A 450 8.62 -12.51 -16.67
CA TYR A 450 8.20 -11.15 -16.98
C TYR A 450 9.48 -10.36 -17.30
N SER A 451 9.83 -10.28 -18.56
CA SER A 451 11.00 -9.48 -18.90
C SER A 451 10.65 -8.00 -18.78
N LEU A 452 11.42 -7.28 -17.96
CA LEU A 452 11.49 -5.81 -17.98
C LEU A 452 11.64 -5.30 -19.42
N GLU A 453 12.26 -6.08 -20.27
CA GLU A 453 12.48 -5.90 -21.71
C GLU A 453 11.17 -5.67 -22.49
N THR A 454 10.07 -6.35 -22.13
CA THR A 454 8.77 -6.15 -22.80
C THR A 454 8.17 -4.79 -22.44
N MET A 455 8.29 -4.37 -21.19
CA MET A 455 7.83 -3.04 -20.74
C MET A 455 8.72 -1.92 -21.30
N GLU A 456 10.03 -2.14 -21.37
CA GLU A 456 10.97 -1.21 -21.98
C GLU A 456 10.74 -1.09 -23.48
N THR A 457 10.44 -2.19 -24.18
CA THR A 457 10.14 -2.21 -25.61
C THR A 457 8.85 -1.44 -25.89
N LEU A 458 7.77 -1.72 -25.20
CA LEU A 458 6.50 -1.01 -25.33
C LEU A 458 6.64 0.49 -25.00
N THR A 459 7.44 0.81 -23.98
CA THR A 459 7.76 2.19 -23.62
C THR A 459 8.57 2.88 -24.74
N SER A 460 9.51 2.16 -25.38
CA SER A 460 10.33 2.70 -26.47
C SER A 460 9.50 2.89 -27.74
N GLU A 461 8.60 1.96 -28.08
CA GLU A 461 7.70 2.08 -29.22
C GLU A 461 6.75 3.27 -29.07
N TYR A 462 6.14 3.43 -27.89
CA TYR A 462 5.31 4.59 -27.59
C TYR A 462 6.07 5.91 -27.67
N ARG A 463 7.33 5.96 -27.18
CA ARG A 463 8.21 7.13 -27.34
C ARG A 463 8.51 7.43 -28.80
N ALA A 464 8.78 6.40 -29.61
CA ALA A 464 9.06 6.56 -31.02
C ALA A 464 7.84 7.08 -31.80
N GLU A 465 6.65 6.59 -31.49
CA GLU A 465 5.39 7.07 -32.09
C GLU A 465 5.09 8.53 -31.70
N ASN A 466 5.25 8.89 -30.44
CA ASN A 466 5.04 10.27 -29.97
C ASN A 466 6.13 11.25 -30.44
N ALA A 467 7.38 10.79 -30.62
CA ALA A 467 8.45 11.62 -31.17
C ALA A 467 8.23 11.96 -32.67
N SER A 468 7.50 11.09 -33.39
CA SER A 468 7.12 11.35 -34.79
C SER A 468 5.95 12.33 -34.96
N GLN A 469 5.22 12.63 -33.85
CA GLN A 469 4.06 13.53 -33.85
C GLN A 469 4.35 14.86 -33.12
N ASN A 470 5.40 15.57 -33.55
CA ASN A 470 5.83 16.88 -33.00
C ASN A 470 4.81 18.03 -33.12
N ASN A 471 3.53 17.78 -32.79
CA ASN A 471 2.48 18.79 -32.87
C ASN A 471 2.07 19.39 -31.51
N LEU A 472 2.70 19.02 -30.41
CA LEU A 472 2.38 19.61 -29.11
C LEU A 472 2.79 21.09 -29.01
N ASP A 473 3.86 21.50 -29.69
CA ASP A 473 4.30 22.90 -29.70
C ASP A 473 3.40 23.84 -30.54
N ILE A 474 2.67 23.28 -31.51
CA ILE A 474 1.70 24.05 -32.30
C ILE A 474 0.45 24.40 -31.46
N HIS A 475 0.15 23.61 -30.44
CA HIS A 475 -1.03 23.77 -29.59
C HIS A 475 -0.85 24.80 -28.47
N GLU A 476 0.38 25.13 -28.10
CA GLU A 476 0.65 26.19 -27.10
C GLU A 476 0.22 27.56 -27.59
N HIS A 477 0.34 27.83 -28.90
CA HIS A 477 -0.04 29.12 -29.47
C HIS A 477 -1.55 29.34 -29.64
N ASN A 478 -2.33 28.26 -29.73
CA ASN A 478 -3.77 28.37 -29.98
C ASN A 478 -4.63 28.40 -28.70
N PHE A 479 -4.04 28.22 -27.51
CA PHE A 479 -4.76 28.27 -26.24
C PHE A 479 -4.63 29.62 -25.51
N GLU A 480 -3.70 30.51 -25.93
CA GLU A 480 -3.52 31.86 -25.36
C GLU A 480 -4.44 32.93 -25.98
N GLU A 481 -5.16 32.65 -27.08
CA GLU A 481 -6.23 33.49 -27.64
C GLU A 481 -7.63 32.95 -27.29
#